data_4294fcab47a0eeb4738812e56dfc78eb
#
_entry.id   4294fcab47a0eeb4738812e56dfc78eb
#
_cell.length_a   1.000
_cell.length_b   1.000
_cell.length_c   1.000
_cell.angle_alpha   90.00
_cell.angle_beta   90.00
_cell.angle_gamma   90.00
#
_symmetry.space_group_name_H-M   'P 1'
#
loop_
_entity.id
_entity.type
_entity.pdbx_description
1 polymer ?
#
loop_
_entity_poly.entity_id
_entity_poly.type
_entity_poly.pdbx_seq_one_letter_code
_entity_poly.pdbx_strand_id
1 'polypeptide(L)'
;DRDAIALALIDACVARSVPLFGICRGLQEMNVAFGGSLHPEIRDLPGRMNHRMPRLENGEIHPDPDVVFADRHEVKLVPQGSFATILGCETIRVNSLHGQGILDLGERIVAEGVAEDGTIEAIRIADAPSFALGVQWHAEYDPQQNPINRALFEAFGAALRDHR
;
A
#
# COMPACT_ATOMS: atom_id res chain seq x y z
N ASP A 1 -20.98 4.31 8.78
CA ASP A 1 -19.76 3.56 9.10
C ASP A 1 -18.69 3.87 8.06
N ARG A 2 -17.46 4.21 8.51
CA ARG A 2 -16.34 4.61 7.63
C ARG A 2 -15.96 3.50 6.64
N ASP A 3 -15.95 2.26 7.11
CA ASP A 3 -15.56 1.13 6.26
C ASP A 3 -16.57 0.91 5.13
N ALA A 4 -17.85 0.97 5.43
CA ALA A 4 -18.90 0.85 4.42
C ALA A 4 -18.81 1.94 3.34
N ILE A 5 -18.45 3.17 3.73
CA ILE A 5 -18.24 4.28 2.78
C ILE A 5 -17.01 4.02 1.90
N ALA A 6 -15.89 3.58 2.50
CA ALA A 6 -14.66 3.29 1.76
C ALA A 6 -14.87 2.17 0.74
N LEU A 7 -15.50 1.05 1.13
CA LEU A 7 -15.81 -0.06 0.24
C LEU A 7 -16.71 0.38 -0.92
N ALA A 8 -17.79 1.13 -0.63
CA ALA A 8 -18.68 1.66 -1.67
C ALA A 8 -17.97 2.63 -2.63
N LEU A 9 -17.03 3.43 -2.11
CA LEU A 9 -16.21 4.34 -2.92
C LEU A 9 -15.26 3.57 -3.84
N ILE A 10 -14.60 2.53 -3.36
CA ILE A 10 -13.72 1.66 -4.15
C ILE A 10 -14.51 1.05 -5.31
N ASP A 11 -15.66 0.44 -5.03
CA ASP A 11 -16.53 -0.13 -6.06
C ASP A 11 -16.96 0.90 -7.10
N ALA A 12 -17.35 2.10 -6.65
CA ALA A 12 -17.76 3.18 -7.54
C ALA A 12 -16.61 3.70 -8.41
N CYS A 13 -15.40 3.82 -7.86
CA CYS A 13 -14.21 4.23 -8.61
C CYS A 13 -13.88 3.21 -9.71
N VAL A 14 -13.86 1.92 -9.37
CA VAL A 14 -13.57 0.86 -10.34
C VAL A 14 -14.64 0.80 -11.43
N ALA A 15 -15.93 0.83 -11.05
CA ALA A 15 -17.04 0.76 -11.99
C ALA A 15 -17.08 1.95 -12.97
N ARG A 16 -16.59 3.11 -12.54
CA ARG A 16 -16.56 4.36 -13.34
C ARG A 16 -15.20 4.67 -13.95
N SER A 17 -14.24 3.77 -13.82
CA SER A 17 -12.85 3.97 -14.28
C SER A 17 -12.13 5.16 -13.64
N VAL A 18 -12.59 5.62 -12.47
CA VAL A 18 -11.94 6.70 -11.73
C VAL A 18 -10.63 6.19 -11.14
N PRO A 19 -9.50 6.91 -11.33
CA PRO A 19 -8.23 6.53 -10.72
C PRO A 19 -8.34 6.41 -9.20
N LEU A 20 -7.77 5.34 -8.65
CA LEU A 20 -7.80 5.00 -7.24
C LEU A 20 -6.40 4.72 -6.71
N PHE A 21 -6.03 5.37 -5.61
CA PHE A 21 -4.79 5.10 -4.88
C PHE A 21 -5.09 4.79 -3.41
N GLY A 22 -4.91 3.55 -3.01
CA GLY A 22 -5.09 3.09 -1.63
C GLY A 22 -3.79 3.15 -0.84
N ILE A 23 -3.78 3.84 0.31
CA ILE A 23 -2.60 3.97 1.17
C ILE A 23 -2.90 3.33 2.53
N CYS A 24 -2.03 2.43 2.99
CA CYS A 24 -2.10 1.68 4.24
C CYS A 24 -3.46 1.00 4.42
N ARG A 25 -4.35 1.55 5.20
CA ARG A 25 -5.73 1.06 5.35
C ARG A 25 -6.47 1.01 4.00
N GLY A 26 -6.22 1.96 3.10
CA GLY A 26 -6.81 1.98 1.77
C GLY A 26 -6.45 0.75 0.92
N LEU A 27 -5.20 0.27 0.97
CA LEU A 27 -4.81 -1.01 0.37
C LEU A 27 -5.60 -2.18 0.98
N GLN A 28 -5.75 -2.20 2.29
CA GLN A 28 -6.49 -3.26 3.00
C GLN A 28 -7.98 -3.24 2.61
N GLU A 29 -8.59 -2.06 2.57
CA GLU A 29 -9.97 -1.85 2.12
C GLU A 29 -10.16 -2.27 0.65
N MET A 30 -9.18 -1.98 -0.23
CA MET A 30 -9.20 -2.49 -1.62
C MET A 30 -9.22 -4.02 -1.66
N ASN A 31 -8.38 -4.68 -0.86
CA ASN A 31 -8.37 -6.14 -0.79
C ASN A 31 -9.71 -6.72 -0.32
N VAL A 32 -10.28 -6.16 0.74
CA VAL A 32 -11.57 -6.59 1.32
C VAL A 32 -12.73 -6.34 0.35
N ALA A 33 -12.73 -5.23 -0.40
CA ALA A 33 -13.76 -4.93 -1.40
C ALA A 33 -13.87 -6.02 -2.47
N PHE A 34 -12.78 -6.74 -2.74
CA PHE A 34 -12.76 -7.86 -3.69
C PHE A 34 -12.74 -9.24 -3.01
N GLY A 35 -13.18 -9.33 -1.76
CA GLY A 35 -13.38 -10.60 -1.04
C GLY A 35 -12.12 -11.17 -0.38
N GLY A 36 -11.04 -10.43 -0.33
CA GLY A 36 -9.82 -10.82 0.38
C GLY A 36 -9.97 -10.72 1.89
N SER A 37 -9.03 -11.31 2.62
CA SER A 37 -8.98 -11.32 4.08
C SER A 37 -7.76 -10.60 4.63
N LEU A 38 -7.86 -10.18 5.90
CA LEU A 38 -6.79 -9.50 6.63
C LEU A 38 -6.43 -10.28 7.90
N HIS A 39 -5.16 -10.25 8.27
CA HIS A 39 -4.70 -10.70 9.58
C HIS A 39 -4.55 -9.49 10.51
N PRO A 40 -5.14 -9.50 11.72
CA PRO A 40 -5.11 -8.33 12.61
C PRO A 40 -3.72 -8.00 13.15
N GLU A 41 -2.83 -8.98 13.24
CA GLU A 41 -1.47 -8.87 13.76
C GLU A 41 -0.50 -9.69 12.89
N ILE A 42 0.05 -9.10 11.83
CA ILE A 42 0.94 -9.81 10.90
C ILE A 42 2.14 -10.44 11.61
N ARG A 43 2.71 -9.78 12.62
CA ARG A 43 3.85 -10.28 13.39
C ARG A 43 3.60 -11.61 14.13
N ASP A 44 2.34 -11.98 14.33
CA ASP A 44 1.97 -13.23 15.00
C ASP A 44 2.02 -14.43 14.04
N LEU A 45 2.14 -14.17 12.74
CA LEU A 45 2.34 -15.21 11.73
C LEU A 45 3.81 -15.68 11.71
N PRO A 46 4.07 -16.98 11.51
CA PRO A 46 5.43 -17.51 11.47
C PRO A 46 6.30 -16.81 10.41
N GLY A 47 7.49 -16.36 10.84
CA GLY A 47 8.48 -15.75 9.94
C GLY A 47 8.22 -14.28 9.57
N ARG A 48 7.16 -13.67 10.11
CA ARG A 48 6.83 -12.26 9.84
C ARG A 48 7.58 -11.32 10.75
N MET A 49 7.95 -10.16 10.22
CA MET A 49 8.55 -9.06 10.96
C MET A 49 7.49 -8.27 11.75
N ASN A 50 7.95 -7.40 12.63
CA ASN A 50 7.10 -6.42 13.27
C ASN A 50 6.99 -5.16 12.41
N HIS A 51 5.89 -5.03 11.70
CA HIS A 51 5.58 -3.91 10.81
C HIS A 51 4.98 -2.69 11.52
N ARG A 52 4.78 -2.75 12.83
CA ARG A 52 4.24 -1.62 13.61
C ARG A 52 5.23 -0.47 13.69
N MET A 53 4.66 0.73 13.90
CA MET A 53 5.46 1.94 14.13
C MET A 53 6.44 1.77 15.31
N PRO A 54 7.63 2.41 15.24
CA PRO A 54 8.60 2.39 16.32
C PRO A 54 8.04 2.97 17.61
N ARG A 55 8.36 2.33 18.72
CA ARG A 55 7.99 2.78 20.04
C ARG A 55 9.24 2.94 20.91
N LEU A 56 9.15 3.81 21.90
CA LEU A 56 10.12 3.94 22.98
C LEU A 56 10.06 2.71 23.89
N GLU A 57 11.08 2.52 24.76
CA GLU A 57 11.13 1.42 25.71
C GLU A 57 9.93 1.39 26.68
N ASN A 58 9.36 2.56 26.98
CA ASN A 58 8.16 2.69 27.80
C ASN A 58 6.85 2.36 27.05
N GLY A 59 6.93 2.00 25.74
CA GLY A 59 5.79 1.64 24.90
C GLY A 59 5.08 2.83 24.24
N GLU A 60 5.49 4.07 24.49
CA GLU A 60 4.96 5.25 23.83
C GLU A 60 5.44 5.34 22.38
N ILE A 61 4.68 6.02 21.53
CA ILE A 61 5.09 6.31 20.14
C ILE A 61 6.31 7.23 20.19
N HIS A 62 7.28 6.98 19.31
CA HIS A 62 8.45 7.84 19.21
C HIS A 62 8.02 9.27 18.86
N PRO A 63 8.50 10.31 19.57
CA PRO A 63 8.02 11.69 19.40
C PRO A 63 8.47 12.33 18.07
N ASP A 64 9.55 11.81 17.45
CA ASP A 64 10.11 12.34 16.23
C ASP A 64 9.45 11.65 15.01
N PRO A 65 8.69 12.39 14.17
CA PRO A 65 8.08 11.85 12.96
C PRO A 65 9.10 11.27 11.97
N ASP A 66 10.29 11.84 11.87
CA ASP A 66 11.32 11.35 10.94
C ASP A 66 11.84 9.97 11.35
N VAL A 67 11.81 9.63 12.65
CA VAL A 67 12.09 8.28 13.13
C VAL A 67 10.92 7.34 12.88
N VAL A 68 9.69 7.82 13.12
CA VAL A 68 8.46 7.02 12.92
C VAL A 68 8.30 6.61 11.47
N PHE A 69 8.54 7.52 10.53
CA PHE A 69 8.36 7.32 9.09
C PHE A 69 9.65 7.01 8.32
N ALA A 70 10.77 6.74 9.02
CA ALA A 70 11.99 6.30 8.36
C ALA A 70 11.79 4.99 7.60
N ASP A 71 12.51 4.82 6.50
CA ASP A 71 12.54 3.56 5.74
C ASP A 71 13.07 2.41 6.60
N ARG A 72 12.34 1.29 6.64
CA ARG A 72 12.61 0.18 7.57
C ARG A 72 12.96 -1.12 6.90
N HIS A 73 12.31 -1.46 5.80
CA HIS A 73 12.55 -2.73 5.12
C HIS A 73 12.48 -2.59 3.60
N GLU A 74 12.96 -3.61 2.92
CA GLU A 74 12.90 -3.71 1.48
C GLU A 74 11.58 -4.33 1.02
N VAL A 75 11.13 -3.88 -0.15
CA VAL A 75 10.01 -4.46 -0.90
C VAL A 75 10.51 -4.81 -2.29
N LYS A 76 10.37 -6.07 -2.66
CA LYS A 76 10.62 -6.55 -4.02
C LYS A 76 9.37 -6.38 -4.85
N LEU A 77 9.52 -5.67 -5.97
CA LEU A 77 8.46 -5.42 -6.93
C LEU A 77 8.44 -6.48 -8.01
N VAL A 78 7.25 -6.79 -8.53
CA VAL A 78 7.11 -7.70 -9.66
C VAL A 78 7.76 -7.07 -10.90
N PRO A 79 8.74 -7.75 -11.55
CA PRO A 79 9.37 -7.24 -12.76
C PRO A 79 8.33 -6.93 -13.84
N GLN A 80 8.48 -5.77 -14.48
CA GLN A 80 7.53 -5.27 -15.50
C GLN A 80 6.09 -5.03 -15.01
N GLY A 81 5.84 -5.15 -13.70
CA GLY A 81 4.58 -4.76 -13.08
C GLY A 81 4.37 -3.25 -13.10
N SER A 82 3.20 -2.81 -12.68
CA SER A 82 2.82 -1.39 -12.65
C SER A 82 3.79 -0.57 -11.81
N PHE A 83 4.11 -1.06 -10.60
CA PHE A 83 5.03 -0.35 -9.70
C PHE A 83 6.46 -0.31 -10.26
N ALA A 84 7.01 -1.43 -10.73
CA ALA A 84 8.34 -1.47 -11.30
C ALA A 84 8.46 -0.54 -12.54
N THR A 85 7.40 -0.45 -13.33
CA THR A 85 7.34 0.45 -14.50
C THR A 85 7.30 1.92 -14.08
N ILE A 86 6.47 2.28 -13.09
CA ILE A 86 6.36 3.66 -12.60
C ILE A 86 7.66 4.10 -11.93
N LEU A 87 8.27 3.23 -11.13
CA LEU A 87 9.42 3.56 -10.29
C LEU A 87 10.78 3.35 -11.00
N GLY A 88 10.80 2.58 -12.09
CA GLY A 88 12.03 2.28 -12.83
C GLY A 88 13.01 1.37 -12.09
N CYS A 89 12.54 0.62 -11.08
CA CYS A 89 13.35 -0.31 -10.29
C CYS A 89 12.53 -1.50 -9.79
N GLU A 90 13.20 -2.55 -9.34
CA GLU A 90 12.54 -3.79 -8.86
C GLU A 90 12.70 -3.98 -7.34
N THR A 91 13.38 -3.08 -6.65
CA THR A 91 13.53 -3.10 -5.18
C THR A 91 13.48 -1.68 -4.65
N ILE A 92 12.69 -1.47 -3.62
CA ILE A 92 12.54 -0.18 -2.93
C ILE A 92 12.66 -0.38 -1.43
N ARG A 93 12.91 0.69 -0.69
CA ARG A 93 12.80 0.71 0.78
C ARG A 93 11.63 1.60 1.18
N VAL A 94 10.90 1.19 2.22
CA VAL A 94 9.67 1.85 2.65
C VAL A 94 9.58 1.93 4.18
N ASN A 95 8.79 2.89 4.67
CA ASN A 95 8.40 2.95 6.07
C ASN A 95 7.39 1.85 6.41
N SER A 96 7.16 1.59 7.70
CA SER A 96 6.25 0.54 8.14
C SER A 96 5.58 0.92 9.46
N LEU A 97 4.26 1.13 9.41
CA LEU A 97 3.46 1.63 10.53
C LEU A 97 2.13 0.87 10.70
N HIS A 98 2.10 -0.43 10.35
CA HIS A 98 0.88 -1.22 10.39
C HIS A 98 1.04 -2.50 11.22
N GLY A 99 0.01 -2.90 11.95
CA GLY A 99 -0.05 -4.21 12.62
C GLY A 99 -0.85 -5.21 11.78
N GLN A 100 -1.89 -4.72 11.13
CA GLN A 100 -2.75 -5.50 10.24
C GLN A 100 -2.19 -5.53 8.82
N GLY A 101 -2.45 -6.62 8.11
CA GLY A 101 -2.05 -6.76 6.70
C GLY A 101 -2.86 -7.81 5.97
N ILE A 102 -2.62 -7.93 4.67
CA ILE A 102 -3.31 -8.91 3.82
C ILE A 102 -2.91 -10.33 4.22
N LEU A 103 -3.92 -11.18 4.43
CA LEU A 103 -3.76 -12.63 4.62
C LEU A 103 -4.02 -13.36 3.30
N ASP A 104 -5.21 -13.19 2.74
CA ASP A 104 -5.60 -13.76 1.45
C ASP A 104 -5.97 -12.65 0.48
N LEU A 105 -5.50 -12.76 -0.76
CA LEU A 105 -5.84 -11.80 -1.82
C LEU A 105 -7.28 -11.98 -2.29
N GLY A 106 -7.96 -10.86 -2.53
CA GLY A 106 -9.26 -10.84 -3.20
C GLY A 106 -9.17 -11.26 -4.68
N GLU A 107 -10.31 -11.65 -5.29
CA GLU A 107 -10.35 -12.26 -6.63
C GLU A 107 -9.67 -11.44 -7.73
N ARG A 108 -9.71 -10.12 -7.66
CA ARG A 108 -9.11 -9.22 -8.65
C ARG A 108 -7.86 -8.50 -8.14
N ILE A 109 -7.39 -8.88 -6.97
CA ILE A 109 -6.22 -8.25 -6.37
C ILE A 109 -4.96 -9.02 -6.76
N VAL A 110 -4.00 -8.32 -7.31
CA VAL A 110 -2.70 -8.87 -7.69
C VAL A 110 -1.62 -8.23 -6.83
N ALA A 111 -0.82 -9.05 -6.15
CA ALA A 111 0.35 -8.57 -5.43
C ALA A 111 1.42 -8.12 -6.43
N GLU A 112 1.92 -6.91 -6.27
CA GLU A 112 2.99 -6.33 -7.08
C GLU A 112 4.23 -5.95 -6.27
N GLY A 113 4.15 -5.99 -4.95
CA GLY A 113 5.29 -5.75 -4.08
C GLY A 113 5.18 -6.60 -2.81
N VAL A 114 6.27 -7.23 -2.43
CA VAL A 114 6.33 -8.14 -1.28
C VAL A 114 7.59 -7.86 -0.47
N ALA A 115 7.44 -7.70 0.85
CA ALA A 115 8.55 -7.59 1.77
C ALA A 115 9.34 -8.90 1.89
N GLU A 116 10.55 -8.85 2.42
CA GLU A 116 11.42 -10.03 2.58
C GLU A 116 10.82 -11.14 3.46
N ASP A 117 9.93 -10.79 4.36
CA ASP A 117 9.18 -11.73 5.22
C ASP A 117 7.91 -12.29 4.56
N GLY A 118 7.62 -11.91 3.31
CA GLY A 118 6.45 -12.33 2.55
C GLY A 118 5.19 -11.49 2.82
N THR A 119 5.28 -10.37 3.56
CA THR A 119 4.16 -9.44 3.73
C THR A 119 3.89 -8.72 2.41
N ILE A 120 2.60 -8.67 2.01
CA ILE A 120 2.17 -7.97 0.80
C ILE A 120 2.17 -6.47 1.09
N GLU A 121 2.95 -5.73 0.32
CA GLU A 121 3.18 -4.30 0.51
C GLU A 121 2.64 -3.44 -0.64
N ALA A 122 2.43 -4.01 -1.82
CA ALA A 122 1.86 -3.31 -2.97
C ALA A 122 0.92 -4.22 -3.75
N ILE A 123 -0.19 -3.66 -4.19
CA ILE A 123 -1.21 -4.36 -4.97
C ILE A 123 -1.70 -3.51 -6.14
N ARG A 124 -2.27 -4.18 -7.14
CA ARG A 124 -3.13 -3.57 -8.15
C ARG A 124 -4.46 -4.31 -8.27
N ILE A 125 -5.46 -3.62 -8.79
CA ILE A 125 -6.70 -4.28 -9.21
C ILE A 125 -6.50 -4.76 -10.66
N ALA A 126 -6.65 -6.06 -10.89
CA ALA A 126 -6.57 -6.65 -12.23
C ALA A 126 -7.69 -6.09 -13.11
N ASP A 127 -7.36 -5.89 -14.40
CA ASP A 127 -8.30 -5.42 -15.42
C ASP A 127 -9.01 -4.10 -15.06
N ALA A 128 -8.44 -3.31 -14.15
CA ALA A 128 -8.92 -1.97 -13.91
C ALA A 128 -8.63 -1.09 -15.14
N PRO A 129 -9.64 -0.38 -15.66
CA PRO A 129 -9.47 0.44 -16.87
C PRO A 129 -8.66 1.72 -16.63
N SER A 130 -8.33 2.02 -15.37
CA SER A 130 -7.59 3.19 -14.93
C SER A 130 -6.57 2.81 -13.86
N PHE A 131 -5.79 3.79 -13.39
CA PHE A 131 -4.88 3.63 -12.25
C PHE A 131 -5.64 3.13 -11.02
N ALA A 132 -5.33 1.94 -10.55
CA ALA A 132 -5.95 1.34 -9.37
C ALA A 132 -4.91 0.55 -8.59
N LEU A 133 -4.10 1.29 -7.83
CA LEU A 133 -2.94 0.77 -7.08
C LEU A 133 -3.12 0.99 -5.58
N GLY A 134 -2.51 0.13 -4.79
CA GLY A 134 -2.48 0.24 -3.34
C GLY A 134 -1.09 -0.05 -2.78
N VAL A 135 -0.71 0.67 -1.73
CA VAL A 135 0.54 0.49 -0.99
C VAL A 135 0.26 0.36 0.51
N GLN A 136 1.03 -0.50 1.20
CA GLN A 136 0.85 -0.72 2.64
C GLN A 136 1.62 0.31 3.47
N TRP A 137 2.72 0.84 2.96
CA TRP A 137 3.46 1.93 3.61
C TRP A 137 2.74 3.26 3.48
N HIS A 138 3.18 4.25 4.24
CA HIS A 138 2.65 5.62 4.22
C HIS A 138 3.37 6.46 3.17
N ALA A 139 2.93 6.34 1.91
CA ALA A 139 3.49 7.08 0.77
C ALA A 139 3.20 8.58 0.82
N GLU A 140 2.18 8.98 1.59
CA GLU A 140 1.81 10.40 1.78
C GLU A 140 2.78 11.16 2.68
N TYR A 141 3.64 10.43 3.44
CA TYR A 141 4.66 11.09 4.23
C TYR A 141 5.82 11.54 3.34
N ASP A 142 6.08 12.82 3.36
CA ASP A 142 7.19 13.50 2.67
C ASP A 142 7.40 13.12 1.17
N PRO A 143 6.37 13.15 0.31
CA PRO A 143 6.54 12.84 -1.12
C PRO A 143 7.40 13.88 -1.85
N GLN A 144 7.66 15.03 -1.24
CA GLN A 144 8.54 16.07 -1.82
C GLN A 144 10.02 15.66 -1.71
N GLN A 145 10.41 14.94 -0.68
CA GLN A 145 11.80 14.50 -0.45
C GLN A 145 12.04 13.06 -0.89
N ASN A 146 11.01 12.20 -0.82
CA ASN A 146 11.09 10.79 -1.18
C ASN A 146 10.73 10.59 -2.66
N PRO A 147 11.71 10.23 -3.52
CA PRO A 147 11.47 10.09 -4.96
C PRO A 147 10.53 8.94 -5.32
N ILE A 148 10.48 7.86 -4.52
CA ILE A 148 9.57 6.73 -4.71
C ILE A 148 8.12 7.18 -4.51
N ASN A 149 7.85 7.82 -3.38
CA ASN A 149 6.52 8.34 -3.07
C ASN A 149 6.09 9.41 -4.07
N ARG A 150 7.00 10.31 -4.45
CA ARG A 150 6.73 11.34 -5.47
C ARG A 150 6.30 10.73 -6.79
N ALA A 151 7.04 9.74 -7.30
CA ALA A 151 6.72 9.10 -8.59
C ALA A 151 5.33 8.45 -8.59
N LEU A 152 4.91 7.84 -7.47
CA LEU A 152 3.57 7.27 -7.33
C LEU A 152 2.48 8.35 -7.38
N PHE A 153 2.66 9.48 -6.68
CA PHE A 153 1.70 10.59 -6.72
C PHE A 153 1.68 11.29 -8.09
N GLU A 154 2.81 11.40 -8.76
CA GLU A 154 2.87 11.95 -10.12
C GLU A 154 2.12 11.06 -11.12
N ALA A 155 2.30 9.75 -11.04
CA ALA A 155 1.57 8.78 -11.87
C ALA A 155 0.06 8.81 -11.59
N PHE A 156 -0.34 8.86 -10.32
CA PHE A 156 -1.74 9.02 -9.93
C PHE A 156 -2.33 10.33 -10.44
N GLY A 157 -1.60 11.45 -10.28
CA GLY A 157 -2.01 12.76 -10.78
C GLY A 157 -2.13 12.81 -12.30
N ALA A 158 -1.26 12.10 -13.04
CA ALA A 158 -1.38 11.96 -14.49
C ALA A 158 -2.66 11.22 -14.87
N ALA A 159 -2.93 10.08 -14.22
CA ALA A 159 -4.15 9.31 -14.45
C ALA A 159 -5.43 10.12 -14.18
N LEU A 160 -5.43 10.97 -13.13
CA LEU A 160 -6.55 11.88 -12.84
C LEU A 160 -6.78 12.92 -13.93
N ARG A 161 -5.71 13.46 -14.52
CA ARG A 161 -5.82 14.43 -15.62
C ARG A 161 -6.36 13.80 -16.91
N ASP A 162 -6.00 12.54 -17.15
CA ASP A 162 -6.42 11.79 -18.34
C ASP A 162 -7.85 11.23 -18.21
N HIS A 163 -8.35 11.19 -16.97
CA HIS A 163 -9.72 10.77 -16.66
C HIS A 163 -10.68 11.94 -16.90
N ARG A 164 -11.26 12.04 -18.12
CA ARG A 164 -12.23 13.05 -18.51
C ARG A 164 -13.44 12.44 -19.21
#